data_250cf995e8d818d0e28aa5c78c930df8
#
_entry.id   250cf995e8d818d0e28aa5c78c930df8
#
_cell.length_a   1.000
_cell.length_b   1.000
_cell.length_c   1.000
_cell.angle_alpha   90.00
_cell.angle_beta   90.00
_cell.angle_gamma   90.00
#
_symmetry.space_group_name_H-M   'P 1'
#
loop_
_entity.id
_entity.type
_entity.pdbx_description
1 polymer ?
#
loop_
_entity_poly.entity_id
_entity_poly.type
_entity_poly.pdbx_seq_one_letter_code
_entity_poly.pdbx_strand_id
1 'polypeptide(L)'
;IYYWKQKMHKGWINIINPFRGTIVLGTPGSGKSFGIIDPFIRQHAAKGFSMMVYDFKYPTLAKTLFYQYCKNRKAGRLPQNCGFRTINFTDVEYSDRINPIQRKYIPDLAAASETAATLLASLNKGGGEKKGGSEAFFTNSAENFLAAIIYFFVNFHPVGFKQGKKLKRFVSLVDDPKNTDGKVHKYEIVIRNWDDFNAVDQDGNVVLDFVDENGNDVSTDEDRMFVNLNGFSYKDRTGKQVKIERCWYEDEDGKEVEPDTITGEFSDMPHVLSFLGRSYDQVFNILMQDDKIASLMAPFKSAYENKANDQLEGMVGTLRVNAARLVSPEAYWVFTGDDFDLKISDKAHPSYLVIANDPEKEQVIGSLNALVLNRLITRVNSKGNIPVSIIVDELPTLYFH
;
A
#
# COMPACT_ATOMS: atom_id res chain seq x y z
N ILE A 1 1.37 -34.54 32.54
CA ILE A 1 1.38 -35.94 33.06
C ILE A 1 0.03 -36.55 32.72
N TYR A 2 0.06 -37.73 32.06
CA TYR A 2 -1.16 -38.49 31.76
C TYR A 2 -0.97 -39.96 32.14
N TYR A 3 -2.07 -40.65 32.43
CA TYR A 3 -2.07 -42.03 32.78
C TYR A 3 -2.46 -42.90 31.56
N TRP A 4 -1.58 -43.80 31.15
CA TRP A 4 -1.79 -44.69 30.03
C TRP A 4 -1.17 -46.08 30.27
N LYS A 5 -1.89 -47.11 29.95
CA LYS A 5 -1.46 -48.52 30.16
C LYS A 5 -0.91 -48.72 31.57
N GLN A 6 -1.66 -48.29 32.59
CA GLN A 6 -1.34 -48.43 34.03
C GLN A 6 -0.03 -47.72 34.46
N LYS A 7 0.50 -46.79 33.66
CA LYS A 7 1.70 -46.02 34.02
C LYS A 7 1.47 -44.53 33.87
N MET A 8 2.14 -43.77 34.70
CA MET A 8 2.21 -42.31 34.59
C MET A 8 3.25 -41.95 33.54
N HIS A 9 2.85 -41.15 32.58
CA HIS A 9 3.70 -40.63 31.55
C HIS A 9 3.88 -39.12 31.68
N LYS A 10 5.09 -38.62 31.37
CA LYS A 10 5.34 -37.20 31.18
C LYS A 10 4.76 -36.81 29.84
N GLY A 11 3.88 -35.80 29.79
CA GLY A 11 3.23 -35.35 28.58
C GLY A 11 4.14 -34.49 27.71
N TRP A 12 5.22 -35.11 27.20
CA TRP A 12 6.12 -34.43 26.25
C TRP A 12 5.83 -34.85 24.84
N ILE A 13 5.74 -33.87 23.95
CA ILE A 13 5.72 -34.09 22.50
C ILE A 13 7.04 -33.55 21.94
N ASN A 14 7.82 -34.43 21.33
CA ASN A 14 9.08 -34.06 20.68
C ASN A 14 8.82 -33.72 19.21
N ILE A 15 9.07 -32.48 18.82
CA ILE A 15 9.07 -32.03 17.42
C ILE A 15 10.51 -31.95 16.96
N ILE A 16 10.92 -32.96 16.19
CA ILE A 16 12.30 -33.14 15.76
C ILE A 16 12.72 -32.10 14.72
N ASN A 17 11.78 -31.69 13.84
CA ASN A 17 12.03 -30.67 12.82
C ASN A 17 11.04 -29.51 12.95
N PRO A 18 11.39 -28.45 13.70
CA PRO A 18 10.50 -27.30 13.92
C PRO A 18 10.32 -26.41 12.67
N PHE A 19 11.08 -26.65 11.59
CA PHE A 19 10.94 -25.93 10.32
C PHE A 19 9.81 -26.45 9.44
N ARG A 20 9.14 -27.53 9.84
CA ARG A 20 7.90 -27.99 9.21
C ARG A 20 6.69 -27.39 9.90
N GLY A 21 5.65 -27.11 9.10
CA GLY A 21 4.39 -26.59 9.65
C GLY A 21 3.77 -27.53 10.68
N THR A 22 3.23 -26.96 11.75
CA THR A 22 2.51 -27.70 12.79
C THR A 22 1.11 -27.15 12.89
N ILE A 23 0.09 -27.98 12.73
CA ILE A 23 -1.32 -27.63 12.93
C ILE A 23 -1.79 -28.22 14.23
N VAL A 24 -2.46 -27.39 15.05
CA VAL A 24 -3.04 -27.79 16.34
C VAL A 24 -4.54 -27.65 16.27
N LEU A 25 -5.25 -28.75 16.34
CA LEU A 25 -6.71 -28.80 16.31
C LEU A 25 -7.26 -29.09 17.71
N GLY A 26 -8.33 -28.39 18.08
CA GLY A 26 -9.01 -28.58 19.35
C GLY A 26 -10.13 -27.59 19.55
N THR A 27 -11.13 -27.97 20.33
CA THR A 27 -12.26 -27.12 20.70
C THR A 27 -11.82 -25.91 21.54
N PRO A 28 -12.61 -24.85 21.63
CA PRO A 28 -12.37 -23.78 22.59
C PRO A 28 -12.21 -24.33 24.01
N GLY A 29 -11.25 -23.81 24.76
CA GLY A 29 -10.96 -24.26 26.14
C GLY A 29 -10.16 -25.57 26.26
N SER A 30 -9.79 -26.22 25.14
CA SER A 30 -8.99 -27.47 25.17
C SER A 30 -7.52 -27.32 25.62
N GLY A 31 -7.09 -26.10 25.91
CA GLY A 31 -5.74 -25.81 26.40
C GLY A 31 -4.68 -25.67 25.30
N LYS A 32 -5.05 -25.44 24.03
CA LYS A 32 -4.13 -25.25 22.90
C LYS A 32 -3.05 -24.22 23.20
N SER A 33 -3.46 -23.03 23.63
CA SER A 33 -2.54 -21.92 23.88
C SER A 33 -1.58 -22.23 25.01
N PHE A 34 -2.08 -22.71 26.15
CA PHE A 34 -1.27 -23.03 27.32
C PHE A 34 -0.39 -24.26 27.12
N GLY A 35 -0.94 -25.33 26.53
CA GLY A 35 -0.23 -26.61 26.39
C GLY A 35 0.74 -26.68 25.22
N ILE A 36 0.56 -25.87 24.19
CA ILE A 36 1.34 -25.97 22.95
C ILE A 36 1.93 -24.62 22.55
N ILE A 37 1.11 -23.58 22.36
CA ILE A 37 1.59 -22.28 21.85
C ILE A 37 2.61 -21.64 22.81
N ASP A 38 2.30 -21.53 24.10
CA ASP A 38 3.21 -21.00 25.10
C ASP A 38 4.56 -21.75 25.16
N PRO A 39 4.60 -23.09 25.19
CA PRO A 39 5.85 -23.85 25.07
C PRO A 39 6.64 -23.56 23.79
N PHE A 40 5.99 -23.38 22.64
CA PHE A 40 6.65 -23.00 21.41
C PHE A 40 7.30 -21.63 21.53
N ILE A 41 6.57 -20.62 22.00
CA ILE A 41 7.09 -19.26 22.22
C ILE A 41 8.34 -19.32 23.11
N ARG A 42 8.26 -20.01 24.24
CA ARG A 42 9.38 -20.11 25.21
C ARG A 42 10.60 -20.79 24.60
N GLN A 43 10.41 -21.90 23.92
CA GLN A 43 11.52 -22.69 23.39
C GLN A 43 12.17 -22.04 22.18
N HIS A 44 11.39 -21.47 21.25
CA HIS A 44 11.91 -20.80 20.08
C HIS A 44 12.64 -19.50 20.46
N ALA A 45 12.08 -18.73 21.41
CA ALA A 45 12.77 -17.56 21.95
C ALA A 45 14.11 -17.93 22.62
N ALA A 46 14.16 -19.03 23.38
CA ALA A 46 15.39 -19.50 24.02
C ALA A 46 16.44 -19.99 23.01
N LYS A 47 16.02 -20.39 21.80
CA LYS A 47 16.90 -20.82 20.69
C LYS A 47 17.33 -19.68 19.78
N GLY A 48 16.91 -18.43 20.07
CA GLY A 48 17.31 -17.26 19.30
C GLY A 48 16.54 -17.07 17.97
N PHE A 49 15.35 -17.66 17.84
CA PHE A 49 14.49 -17.41 16.68
C PHE A 49 13.93 -15.98 16.78
N SER A 50 13.84 -15.29 15.65
CA SER A 50 12.86 -14.19 15.55
C SER A 50 11.44 -14.76 15.54
N MET A 51 10.45 -13.95 15.87
CA MET A 51 9.12 -14.51 16.06
C MET A 51 8.03 -13.52 15.68
N MET A 52 7.01 -14.02 14.95
CA MET A 52 5.73 -13.34 14.80
C MET A 52 4.66 -14.14 15.52
N VAL A 53 3.82 -13.44 16.27
CA VAL A 53 2.64 -14.00 16.93
C VAL A 53 1.40 -13.21 16.55
N TYR A 54 0.46 -13.87 15.87
CA TYR A 54 -0.89 -13.35 15.72
C TYR A 54 -1.67 -13.70 16.98
N ASP A 55 -2.02 -12.68 17.74
CA ASP A 55 -2.72 -12.80 19.03
C ASP A 55 -4.21 -12.48 18.86
N PHE A 56 -5.01 -13.52 18.65
CA PHE A 56 -6.46 -13.38 18.43
C PHE A 56 -7.18 -12.70 19.58
N LYS A 57 -6.72 -12.95 20.82
CA LYS A 57 -7.26 -12.35 22.04
C LYS A 57 -6.22 -11.44 22.70
N TYR A 58 -5.74 -10.48 21.93
CA TYR A 58 -4.75 -9.53 22.41
C TYR A 58 -5.18 -8.89 23.75
N PRO A 59 -4.28 -8.76 24.75
CA PRO A 59 -2.84 -9.01 24.70
C PRO A 59 -2.37 -10.32 25.38
N THR A 60 -3.06 -11.44 25.17
CA THR A 60 -2.79 -12.70 25.90
C THR A 60 -1.44 -13.30 25.54
N LEU A 61 -1.20 -13.59 24.25
CA LEU A 61 0.07 -14.15 23.79
C LEU A 61 1.17 -13.08 23.70
N ALA A 62 0.79 -11.84 23.45
CA ALA A 62 1.69 -10.70 23.44
C ALA A 62 2.46 -10.56 24.74
N LYS A 63 1.79 -10.71 25.91
CA LYS A 63 2.43 -10.68 27.23
C LYS A 63 3.44 -11.81 27.39
N THR A 64 3.10 -13.02 26.96
CA THR A 64 4.02 -14.17 27.00
C THR A 64 5.23 -13.90 26.11
N LEU A 65 5.02 -13.43 24.89
CA LEU A 65 6.09 -13.12 23.93
C LEU A 65 7.02 -12.03 24.48
N PHE A 66 6.46 -10.93 24.99
CA PHE A 66 7.23 -9.82 25.55
C PHE A 66 8.07 -10.25 26.74
N TYR A 67 7.48 -11.05 27.65
CA TYR A 67 8.23 -11.60 28.78
C TYR A 67 9.42 -12.45 28.30
N GLN A 68 9.22 -13.32 27.31
CA GLN A 68 10.29 -14.17 26.77
C GLN A 68 11.34 -13.32 26.04
N TYR A 69 10.94 -12.29 25.32
CA TYR A 69 11.84 -11.33 24.69
C TYR A 69 12.75 -10.67 25.73
N CYS A 70 12.18 -10.07 26.78
CA CYS A 70 12.94 -9.42 27.85
C CYS A 70 13.88 -10.39 28.56
N LYS A 71 13.39 -11.60 28.91
CA LYS A 71 14.17 -12.65 29.57
C LYS A 71 15.37 -13.09 28.72
N ASN A 72 15.19 -13.35 27.43
CA ASN A 72 16.23 -13.87 26.57
C ASN A 72 17.19 -12.75 26.15
N ARG A 73 16.73 -11.50 26.03
CA ARG A 73 17.59 -10.33 25.83
C ARG A 73 18.54 -10.12 27.02
N LYS A 74 18.00 -10.17 28.23
CA LYS A 74 18.80 -10.08 29.49
C LYS A 74 19.81 -11.23 29.61
N ALA A 75 19.47 -12.41 29.09
CA ALA A 75 20.35 -13.58 29.10
C ALA A 75 21.38 -13.59 27.96
N GLY A 76 21.44 -12.55 27.11
CA GLY A 76 22.35 -12.45 25.97
C GLY A 76 22.07 -13.46 24.84
N ARG A 77 20.86 -14.04 24.79
CA ARG A 77 20.45 -14.99 23.74
C ARG A 77 19.88 -14.34 22.49
N LEU A 78 19.49 -13.08 22.60
CA LEU A 78 19.02 -12.27 21.49
C LEU A 78 20.04 -11.19 21.18
N PRO A 79 20.23 -10.80 19.91
CA PRO A 79 21.05 -9.66 19.53
C PRO A 79 20.61 -8.39 20.26
N GLN A 80 21.54 -7.50 20.57
CA GLN A 80 21.22 -6.24 21.26
C GLN A 80 20.31 -5.34 20.46
N ASN A 81 20.41 -5.40 19.13
CA ASN A 81 19.58 -4.66 18.18
C ASN A 81 18.25 -5.38 17.82
N CYS A 82 17.93 -6.49 18.50
CA CYS A 82 16.64 -7.15 18.31
C CYS A 82 15.50 -6.26 18.78
N GLY A 83 14.58 -5.90 17.89
CA GLY A 83 13.41 -5.08 18.18
C GLY A 83 12.23 -5.89 18.73
N PHE A 84 11.32 -5.21 19.40
CA PHE A 84 9.98 -5.72 19.70
C PHE A 84 8.97 -4.78 19.08
N ARG A 85 8.08 -5.30 18.23
CA ARG A 85 7.14 -4.54 17.41
C ARG A 85 5.73 -5.04 17.62
N THR A 86 4.77 -4.15 17.48
CA THR A 86 3.35 -4.49 17.59
C THR A 86 2.57 -3.78 16.50
N ILE A 87 1.70 -4.49 15.80
CA ILE A 87 0.69 -3.92 14.91
C ILE A 87 -0.66 -4.07 15.61
N ASN A 88 -1.30 -2.95 15.90
CA ASN A 88 -2.57 -2.90 16.61
C ASN A 88 -3.48 -1.81 16.01
N PHE A 89 -4.57 -2.24 15.37
CA PHE A 89 -5.56 -1.34 14.77
C PHE A 89 -6.68 -0.92 15.74
N THR A 90 -6.68 -1.44 16.97
CA THR A 90 -7.67 -1.07 17.99
C THR A 90 -7.16 0.04 18.89
N ASP A 91 -5.88 -0.06 19.25
CA ASP A 91 -5.20 0.89 20.12
C ASP A 91 -3.87 1.30 19.49
N VAL A 92 -3.92 2.37 18.72
CA VAL A 92 -2.78 2.84 17.90
C VAL A 92 -1.63 3.41 18.74
N GLU A 93 -1.86 3.79 20.01
CA GLU A 93 -0.80 4.23 20.92
C GLU A 93 0.22 3.11 21.18
N TYR A 94 -0.23 1.86 21.08
CA TYR A 94 0.60 0.65 21.24
C TYR A 94 0.92 -0.03 19.89
N SER A 95 0.88 0.73 18.80
CA SER A 95 1.17 0.19 17.47
C SER A 95 2.39 0.85 16.86
N ASP A 96 3.27 0.04 16.30
CA ASP A 96 4.19 0.50 15.27
C ASP A 96 3.43 0.67 13.94
N ARG A 97 4.00 1.42 13.02
CA ARG A 97 3.40 1.75 11.73
C ARG A 97 4.13 1.02 10.61
N ILE A 98 3.38 0.59 9.62
CA ILE A 98 3.92 -0.08 8.44
C ILE A 98 3.05 0.17 7.23
N ASN A 99 3.68 0.43 6.10
CA ASN A 99 2.97 0.55 4.84
C ASN A 99 3.14 -0.74 4.00
N PRO A 100 2.11 -1.59 3.91
CA PRO A 100 2.21 -2.90 3.23
C PRO A 100 2.15 -2.80 1.71
N ILE A 101 1.86 -1.62 1.14
CA ILE A 101 1.78 -1.40 -0.32
C ILE A 101 2.93 -0.56 -0.88
N GLN A 102 4.03 -0.50 -0.17
CA GLN A 102 5.26 0.12 -0.67
C GLN A 102 5.88 -0.69 -1.81
N ARG A 103 6.65 -0.01 -2.66
CA ARG A 103 7.37 -0.63 -3.78
C ARG A 103 8.26 -1.81 -3.37
N LYS A 104 8.86 -1.78 -2.19
CA LYS A 104 9.67 -2.90 -1.66
C LYS A 104 8.87 -4.20 -1.49
N TYR A 105 7.55 -4.11 -1.37
CA TYR A 105 6.64 -5.26 -1.25
C TYR A 105 5.91 -5.56 -2.57
N ILE A 106 5.84 -4.58 -3.49
CA ILE A 106 5.10 -4.69 -4.76
C ILE A 106 6.04 -4.32 -5.91
N PRO A 107 6.94 -5.22 -6.30
CA PRO A 107 7.91 -4.95 -7.36
C PRO A 107 7.30 -4.95 -8.78
N ASP A 108 6.16 -5.60 -8.96
CA ASP A 108 5.52 -5.82 -10.26
C ASP A 108 3.99 -5.91 -10.18
N LEU A 109 3.34 -6.01 -11.33
CA LEU A 109 1.89 -6.10 -11.44
C LEU A 109 1.33 -7.39 -10.81
N ALA A 110 2.07 -8.50 -10.85
CA ALA A 110 1.63 -9.75 -10.24
C ALA A 110 1.52 -9.62 -8.72
N ALA A 111 2.50 -8.96 -8.08
CA ALA A 111 2.45 -8.64 -6.65
C ALA A 111 1.31 -7.66 -6.29
N ALA A 112 0.99 -6.71 -7.19
CA ALA A 112 -0.18 -5.85 -7.01
C ALA A 112 -1.49 -6.65 -7.08
N SER A 113 -1.61 -7.59 -8.03
CA SER A 113 -2.77 -8.48 -8.16
C SER A 113 -2.94 -9.40 -6.94
N GLU A 114 -1.86 -9.98 -6.45
CA GLU A 114 -1.88 -10.78 -5.21
C GLU A 114 -2.33 -9.96 -4.00
N THR A 115 -1.90 -8.68 -3.93
CA THR A 115 -2.33 -7.76 -2.88
C THR A 115 -3.83 -7.50 -2.93
N ALA A 116 -4.34 -7.18 -4.12
CA ALA A 116 -5.76 -6.95 -4.34
C ALA A 116 -6.59 -8.19 -4.00
N ALA A 117 -6.18 -9.37 -4.47
CA ALA A 117 -6.82 -10.64 -4.16
C ALA A 117 -6.86 -10.92 -2.66
N THR A 118 -5.74 -10.73 -1.95
CA THR A 118 -5.64 -10.92 -0.49
C THR A 118 -6.60 -9.99 0.26
N LEU A 119 -6.65 -8.72 -0.11
CA LEU A 119 -7.55 -7.74 0.51
C LEU A 119 -9.02 -8.12 0.27
N LEU A 120 -9.39 -8.41 -0.97
CA LEU A 120 -10.79 -8.71 -1.32
C LEU A 120 -11.25 -10.04 -0.76
N ALA A 121 -10.42 -11.08 -0.78
CA ALA A 121 -10.76 -12.38 -0.20
C ALA A 121 -11.03 -12.27 1.30
N SER A 122 -10.21 -11.48 2.00
CA SER A 122 -10.38 -11.30 3.44
C SER A 122 -11.59 -10.41 3.80
N LEU A 123 -11.98 -9.48 2.94
CA LEU A 123 -13.19 -8.64 3.13
C LEU A 123 -14.50 -9.40 2.82
N ASN A 124 -14.46 -10.35 1.89
CA ASN A 124 -15.61 -11.16 1.47
C ASN A 124 -15.87 -12.36 2.40
N LYS A 125 -15.39 -12.34 3.61
CA LYS A 125 -15.55 -13.35 4.64
C LYS A 125 -17.02 -13.66 4.90
N GLY A 126 -17.52 -14.72 4.34
CA GLY A 126 -18.93 -15.16 4.47
C GLY A 126 -19.53 -15.80 3.23
N GLY A 127 -18.88 -15.68 2.08
CA GLY A 127 -19.25 -16.35 0.83
C GLY A 127 -18.50 -17.66 0.63
N GLY A 128 -18.56 -18.57 1.58
CA GLY A 128 -17.74 -19.79 1.65
C GLY A 128 -18.12 -20.92 0.68
N GLU A 129 -18.62 -20.64 -0.50
CA GLU A 129 -18.75 -21.62 -1.57
C GLU A 129 -18.16 -21.05 -2.86
N LYS A 130 -17.55 -21.91 -3.68
CA LYS A 130 -17.12 -21.56 -5.03
C LYS A 130 -18.34 -21.04 -5.80
N LYS A 131 -18.42 -19.73 -5.88
CA LYS A 131 -19.52 -19.01 -6.51
C LYS A 131 -19.50 -19.28 -8.01
N GLY A 132 -20.66 -19.47 -8.62
CA GLY A 132 -20.79 -19.82 -10.05
C GLY A 132 -20.29 -18.71 -10.98
N GLY A 133 -20.08 -19.02 -12.25
CA GLY A 133 -19.36 -18.28 -13.27
C GLY A 133 -19.49 -16.74 -13.30
N SER A 134 -20.67 -16.15 -13.10
CA SER A 134 -20.85 -14.70 -13.12
C SER A 134 -20.24 -14.01 -11.88
N GLU A 135 -20.35 -14.63 -10.72
CA GLU A 135 -19.83 -14.05 -9.48
C GLU A 135 -18.30 -14.11 -9.40
N ALA A 136 -17.70 -15.19 -9.93
CA ALA A 136 -16.26 -15.27 -10.12
C ALA A 136 -15.75 -14.19 -11.08
N PHE A 137 -16.50 -13.91 -12.15
CA PHE A 137 -16.16 -12.84 -13.09
C PHE A 137 -16.13 -11.47 -12.40
N PHE A 138 -17.13 -11.11 -11.59
CA PHE A 138 -17.17 -9.84 -10.88
C PHE A 138 -16.07 -9.73 -9.82
N THR A 139 -15.76 -10.81 -9.12
CA THR A 139 -14.68 -10.85 -8.14
C THR A 139 -13.31 -10.61 -8.80
N ASN A 140 -13.01 -11.37 -9.87
CA ASN A 140 -11.75 -11.19 -10.61
C ASN A 140 -11.65 -9.79 -11.24
N SER A 141 -12.77 -9.23 -11.70
CA SER A 141 -12.78 -7.86 -12.21
C SER A 141 -12.47 -6.85 -11.13
N ALA A 142 -13.07 -6.98 -9.94
CA ALA A 142 -12.78 -6.12 -8.79
C ALA A 142 -11.29 -6.20 -8.37
N GLU A 143 -10.70 -7.41 -8.37
CA GLU A 143 -9.28 -7.63 -8.11
C GLU A 143 -8.39 -6.92 -9.13
N ASN A 144 -8.70 -7.05 -10.41
CA ASN A 144 -7.95 -6.41 -11.49
C ASN A 144 -8.01 -4.87 -11.40
N PHE A 145 -9.19 -4.33 -11.09
CA PHE A 145 -9.36 -2.88 -10.94
C PHE A 145 -8.54 -2.34 -9.76
N LEU A 146 -8.61 -3.02 -8.60
CA LEU A 146 -7.82 -2.63 -7.44
C LEU A 146 -6.31 -2.81 -7.67
N ALA A 147 -5.91 -3.88 -8.35
CA ALA A 147 -4.52 -4.14 -8.70
C ALA A 147 -3.94 -3.04 -9.60
N ALA A 148 -4.73 -2.56 -10.56
CA ALA A 148 -4.35 -1.46 -11.45
C ALA A 148 -4.07 -0.18 -10.64
N ILE A 149 -4.95 0.17 -9.69
CA ILE A 149 -4.78 1.35 -8.83
C ILE A 149 -3.54 1.20 -7.94
N ILE A 150 -3.37 0.06 -7.28
CA ILE A 150 -2.20 -0.21 -6.43
C ILE A 150 -0.91 -0.09 -7.25
N TYR A 151 -0.87 -0.73 -8.42
CA TYR A 151 0.31 -0.71 -9.29
C TYR A 151 0.63 0.70 -9.79
N PHE A 152 -0.40 1.48 -10.12
CA PHE A 152 -0.23 2.88 -10.48
C PHE A 152 0.48 3.66 -9.37
N PHE A 153 -0.04 3.66 -8.13
CA PHE A 153 0.57 4.41 -7.04
C PHE A 153 1.98 3.94 -6.67
N VAL A 154 2.25 2.64 -6.78
CA VAL A 154 3.59 2.08 -6.52
C VAL A 154 4.64 2.60 -7.52
N ASN A 155 4.23 2.86 -8.76
CA ASN A 155 5.12 3.31 -9.83
C ASN A 155 4.99 4.81 -10.14
N PHE A 156 4.00 5.48 -9.57
CA PHE A 156 3.77 6.90 -9.78
C PHE A 156 4.96 7.73 -9.29
N HIS A 157 5.40 8.63 -10.16
CA HIS A 157 6.49 9.56 -9.87
C HIS A 157 5.93 10.97 -9.92
N PRO A 158 5.40 11.51 -8.83
CA PRO A 158 5.15 12.93 -8.82
C PRO A 158 6.50 13.62 -9.03
N VAL A 159 6.53 14.55 -9.96
CA VAL A 159 7.60 15.52 -10.00
C VAL A 159 7.37 16.41 -8.79
N GLY A 160 7.90 16.01 -7.66
CA GLY A 160 7.68 16.62 -6.37
C GLY A 160 8.97 17.12 -5.78
N PHE A 161 8.84 17.97 -4.78
CA PHE A 161 9.97 18.53 -4.08
C PHE A 161 9.90 18.08 -2.62
N LYS A 162 11.05 17.77 -2.05
CA LYS A 162 11.16 17.53 -0.60
C LYS A 162 10.57 18.73 0.15
N GLN A 163 9.76 18.45 1.16
CA GLN A 163 9.15 19.46 2.02
C GLN A 163 10.16 20.54 2.45
N GLY A 164 9.77 21.81 2.30
CA GLY A 164 10.53 22.95 2.77
C GLY A 164 11.28 23.73 1.71
N LYS A 165 11.37 23.26 0.46
CA LYS A 165 11.93 24.07 -0.64
C LYS A 165 10.81 24.86 -1.31
N LYS A 166 10.92 26.16 -1.33
CA LYS A 166 10.06 27.01 -2.16
C LYS A 166 10.65 27.07 -3.55
N LEU A 167 9.94 26.49 -4.52
CA LEU A 167 10.39 26.41 -5.89
C LEU A 167 9.37 27.08 -6.80
N LYS A 168 9.89 27.68 -7.84
CA LYS A 168 9.09 28.26 -8.91
C LYS A 168 9.26 27.45 -10.16
N ARG A 169 8.19 27.27 -10.90
CA ARG A 169 8.17 26.54 -12.17
C ARG A 169 8.13 27.53 -13.32
N PHE A 170 8.98 27.28 -14.31
CA PHE A 170 9.13 28.14 -15.47
C PHE A 170 8.98 27.36 -16.77
N VAL A 171 8.59 28.08 -17.80
CA VAL A 171 8.56 27.58 -19.17
C VAL A 171 9.19 28.56 -20.13
N SER A 172 9.81 28.06 -21.21
CA SER A 172 10.09 28.79 -22.43
C SER A 172 9.20 28.27 -23.56
N LEU A 173 8.83 29.15 -24.47
CA LEU A 173 7.89 28.86 -25.53
C LEU A 173 8.60 28.88 -26.90
N VAL A 174 8.30 27.91 -27.75
CA VAL A 174 8.67 27.94 -29.17
C VAL A 174 7.70 28.88 -29.89
N ASP A 175 8.21 29.71 -30.78
CA ASP A 175 7.41 30.72 -31.50
C ASP A 175 6.70 31.73 -30.58
N ASP A 176 7.35 32.16 -29.52
CA ASP A 176 6.84 33.18 -28.61
C ASP A 176 6.47 34.46 -29.41
N PRO A 177 5.22 34.92 -29.39
CA PRO A 177 4.78 36.12 -30.09
C PRO A 177 5.45 37.41 -29.60
N LYS A 178 6.06 37.38 -28.40
CA LYS A 178 6.85 38.49 -27.86
C LYS A 178 8.34 38.39 -28.18
N ASN A 179 8.80 37.31 -28.80
CA ASN A 179 10.21 37.12 -29.15
C ASN A 179 10.59 37.86 -30.43
N THR A 180 10.63 39.17 -30.33
CA THR A 180 11.09 40.07 -31.43
C THR A 180 12.59 40.36 -31.35
N ASP A 181 13.25 40.02 -30.24
CA ASP A 181 14.67 40.29 -29.96
C ASP A 181 15.56 39.07 -30.06
N GLY A 182 15.02 37.89 -30.40
CA GLY A 182 15.76 36.63 -30.53
C GLY A 182 16.26 36.03 -29.22
N LYS A 183 15.77 36.54 -28.06
CA LYS A 183 16.10 36.01 -26.73
C LYS A 183 15.07 34.99 -26.29
N VAL A 184 15.55 34.02 -25.51
CA VAL A 184 14.65 33.07 -24.85
C VAL A 184 13.93 33.77 -23.70
N HIS A 185 12.60 33.87 -23.79
CA HIS A 185 11.79 34.45 -22.74
C HIS A 185 11.34 33.38 -21.76
N LYS A 186 11.40 33.75 -20.49
CA LYS A 186 11.06 32.89 -19.35
C LYS A 186 9.73 33.35 -18.78
N TYR A 187 8.79 32.41 -18.66
CA TYR A 187 7.47 32.66 -18.08
C TYR A 187 7.27 31.79 -16.85
N GLU A 188 6.76 32.40 -15.75
CA GLU A 188 6.46 31.69 -14.53
C GLU A 188 5.09 31.00 -14.64
N ILE A 189 5.00 29.70 -14.32
CA ILE A 189 3.73 29.01 -14.19
C ILE A 189 3.20 29.26 -12.79
N VAL A 190 2.10 30.02 -12.70
CA VAL A 190 1.42 30.35 -11.45
C VAL A 190 0.15 29.51 -11.35
N ILE A 191 0.02 28.79 -10.22
CA ILE A 191 -1.20 28.08 -9.84
C ILE A 191 -2.00 29.04 -8.96
N ARG A 192 -3.08 29.62 -9.47
CA ARG A 192 -3.94 30.56 -8.72
C ARG A 192 -4.98 29.83 -7.85
N ASN A 193 -5.58 28.80 -8.42
CA ASN A 193 -6.47 27.86 -7.75
C ASN A 193 -6.02 26.45 -8.14
N TRP A 194 -6.53 25.43 -7.47
CA TRP A 194 -6.24 24.03 -7.80
C TRP A 194 -6.60 23.67 -9.26
N ASP A 195 -7.47 24.47 -9.87
CA ASP A 195 -8.05 24.26 -11.19
C ASP A 195 -7.48 25.22 -12.25
N ASP A 196 -6.50 26.08 -11.91
CA ASP A 196 -6.14 27.22 -12.78
C ASP A 196 -4.62 27.30 -12.96
N PHE A 197 -4.14 26.82 -14.09
CA PHE A 197 -2.73 26.92 -14.50
C PHE A 197 -2.56 28.06 -15.50
N ASN A 198 -1.76 29.03 -15.16
CA ASN A 198 -1.47 30.16 -16.05
C ASN A 198 0.04 30.35 -16.17
N ALA A 199 0.54 30.57 -17.39
CA ALA A 199 1.87 31.10 -17.59
C ALA A 199 1.80 32.62 -17.56
N VAL A 200 2.57 33.26 -16.70
CA VAL A 200 2.62 34.71 -16.56
C VAL A 200 3.99 35.28 -16.93
N ASP A 201 4.00 36.48 -17.50
CA ASP A 201 5.23 37.23 -17.74
C ASP A 201 5.76 37.89 -16.45
N GLN A 202 6.88 38.62 -16.55
CA GLN A 202 7.52 39.29 -15.44
C GLN A 202 6.62 40.36 -14.79
N ASP A 203 5.65 40.90 -15.55
CA ASP A 203 4.68 41.90 -15.11
C ASP A 203 3.42 41.25 -14.50
N GLY A 204 3.35 39.90 -14.47
CA GLY A 204 2.22 39.14 -13.93
C GLY A 204 1.01 39.03 -14.87
N ASN A 205 1.18 39.41 -16.16
CA ASN A 205 0.13 39.23 -17.15
C ASN A 205 0.07 37.79 -17.62
N VAL A 206 -1.14 37.24 -17.78
CA VAL A 206 -1.33 35.92 -18.33
C VAL A 206 -0.91 35.89 -19.79
N VAL A 207 0.07 35.03 -20.12
CA VAL A 207 0.61 34.90 -21.46
C VAL A 207 -0.05 33.74 -22.19
N LEU A 208 -0.34 32.67 -21.46
CA LEU A 208 -1.01 31.46 -21.94
C LEU A 208 -2.09 31.02 -20.97
N ASP A 209 -3.28 30.79 -21.51
CA ASP A 209 -4.27 29.88 -20.90
C ASP A 209 -4.03 28.50 -21.48
N PHE A 210 -4.08 27.47 -20.63
CA PHE A 210 -3.89 26.11 -21.08
C PHE A 210 -5.20 25.59 -21.70
N VAL A 211 -5.15 25.32 -23.00
CA VAL A 211 -6.23 24.70 -23.76
C VAL A 211 -5.75 23.42 -24.43
N ASP A 212 -6.64 22.44 -24.60
CA ASP A 212 -6.30 21.18 -25.29
C ASP A 212 -6.11 21.36 -26.80
N GLU A 213 -5.78 20.26 -27.49
CA GLU A 213 -5.61 20.26 -28.95
C GLU A 213 -6.87 20.68 -29.71
N ASN A 214 -8.05 20.58 -29.08
CA ASN A 214 -9.35 20.94 -29.62
C ASN A 214 -9.76 22.37 -29.29
N GLY A 215 -8.98 23.08 -28.47
CA GLY A 215 -9.23 24.45 -28.06
C GLY A 215 -10.18 24.58 -26.87
N ASN A 216 -10.45 23.49 -26.14
CA ASN A 216 -11.21 23.55 -24.90
C ASN A 216 -10.31 24.08 -23.78
N ASP A 217 -10.90 24.87 -22.90
CA ASP A 217 -10.23 25.33 -21.68
C ASP A 217 -9.97 24.11 -20.77
N VAL A 218 -8.70 23.91 -20.41
CA VAL A 218 -8.23 22.80 -19.57
C VAL A 218 -7.70 23.29 -18.23
N SER A 219 -7.94 24.56 -17.92
CA SER A 219 -7.61 25.15 -16.62
C SER A 219 -8.32 24.44 -15.46
N THR A 220 -9.46 23.79 -15.74
CA THR A 220 -10.26 23.02 -14.78
C THR A 220 -9.91 21.53 -14.71
N ASP A 221 -8.92 21.08 -15.48
CA ASP A 221 -8.58 19.65 -15.57
C ASP A 221 -7.60 19.29 -14.43
N GLU A 222 -8.14 18.82 -13.28
CA GLU A 222 -7.37 18.33 -12.13
C GLU A 222 -6.28 17.34 -12.53
N ASP A 223 -6.48 16.62 -13.64
CA ASP A 223 -5.60 15.57 -14.13
C ASP A 223 -4.26 16.11 -14.68
N ARG A 224 -4.17 17.39 -14.96
CA ARG A 224 -2.96 18.02 -15.56
C ARG A 224 -1.96 18.57 -14.56
N MET A 225 -2.29 18.62 -13.29
CA MET A 225 -1.33 19.02 -12.24
C MET A 225 -0.06 18.16 -12.23
N PHE A 226 -0.14 16.95 -12.74
CA PHE A 226 0.91 15.93 -12.66
C PHE A 226 1.64 15.67 -13.98
N VAL A 227 1.25 16.32 -15.06
CA VAL A 227 1.79 16.05 -16.38
C VAL A 227 3.15 16.75 -16.59
N ASN A 228 4.11 16.00 -17.14
CA ASN A 228 5.35 16.58 -17.66
C ASN A 228 5.01 17.46 -18.88
N LEU A 229 5.16 18.77 -18.71
CA LEU A 229 4.81 19.75 -19.73
C LEU A 229 5.79 19.81 -20.92
N ASN A 230 6.85 19.02 -20.92
CA ASN A 230 7.81 18.99 -22.02
C ASN A 230 7.14 18.42 -23.29
N GLY A 231 7.11 19.22 -24.33
CA GLY A 231 6.57 18.81 -25.63
C GLY A 231 5.08 19.02 -25.82
N PHE A 232 4.36 19.54 -24.81
CA PHE A 232 2.94 19.92 -24.96
C PHE A 232 2.76 21.11 -25.89
N SER A 233 1.65 21.10 -26.64
CA SER A 233 1.20 22.22 -27.46
C SER A 233 -0.05 22.83 -26.84
N TYR A 234 -0.09 24.15 -26.80
CA TYR A 234 -1.24 24.92 -26.30
C TYR A 234 -1.72 25.88 -27.38
N LYS A 235 -2.98 26.25 -27.35
CA LYS A 235 -3.47 27.39 -28.12
C LYS A 235 -3.45 28.63 -27.21
N ASP A 236 -2.83 29.70 -27.72
CA ASP A 236 -2.92 31.00 -27.06
C ASP A 236 -4.33 31.60 -27.25
N ARG A 237 -4.58 32.74 -26.59
CA ARG A 237 -5.87 33.45 -26.69
C ARG A 237 -6.19 33.93 -28.12
N THR A 238 -5.22 33.96 -29.01
CA THR A 238 -5.40 34.30 -30.43
C THR A 238 -5.72 33.07 -31.29
N GLY A 239 -5.73 31.87 -30.71
CA GLY A 239 -5.94 30.59 -31.39
C GLY A 239 -4.69 30.05 -32.07
N LYS A 240 -3.51 30.67 -31.88
CA LYS A 240 -2.24 30.18 -32.38
C LYS A 240 -1.74 29.03 -31.51
N GLN A 241 -1.31 27.94 -32.15
CA GLN A 241 -0.68 26.83 -31.44
C GLN A 241 0.72 27.21 -30.98
N VAL A 242 0.97 27.12 -29.70
CA VAL A 242 2.25 27.40 -29.04
C VAL A 242 2.75 26.13 -28.36
N LYS A 243 4.02 25.82 -28.55
CA LYS A 243 4.67 24.65 -27.93
C LYS A 243 5.59 25.08 -26.81
N ILE A 244 5.56 24.33 -25.68
CA ILE A 244 6.57 24.48 -24.64
C ILE A 244 7.87 23.88 -25.15
N GLU A 245 8.90 24.70 -25.26
CA GLU A 245 10.24 24.30 -25.62
C GLU A 245 10.93 23.61 -24.45
N ARG A 246 10.81 24.20 -23.26
CA ARG A 246 11.44 23.70 -22.05
C ARG A 246 10.61 24.07 -20.83
N CYS A 247 10.55 23.15 -19.84
CA CYS A 247 10.02 23.38 -18.50
C CYS A 247 11.11 23.06 -17.46
N TRP A 248 11.31 23.94 -16.49
CA TRP A 248 12.30 23.77 -15.42
C TRP A 248 11.84 24.40 -14.12
N TYR A 249 12.61 24.19 -13.07
CA TYR A 249 12.35 24.72 -11.73
C TYR A 249 13.53 25.53 -11.23
N GLU A 250 13.28 26.59 -10.48
CA GLU A 250 14.30 27.39 -9.84
C GLU A 250 14.00 27.53 -8.34
N ASP A 251 15.06 27.55 -7.53
CA ASP A 251 14.98 27.84 -6.10
C ASP A 251 14.79 29.36 -5.84
N GLU A 252 14.74 29.73 -4.54
CA GLU A 252 14.58 31.14 -4.13
C GLU A 252 15.74 32.04 -4.61
N ASP A 253 16.92 31.49 -4.88
CA ASP A 253 18.09 32.19 -5.39
C ASP A 253 18.11 32.24 -6.94
N GLY A 254 17.10 31.72 -7.60
CA GLY A 254 16.99 31.67 -9.07
C GLY A 254 17.90 30.64 -9.72
N LYS A 255 18.44 29.69 -8.95
CA LYS A 255 19.23 28.58 -9.47
C LYS A 255 18.33 27.45 -9.92
N GLU A 256 18.58 26.93 -11.11
CA GLU A 256 17.89 25.77 -11.63
C GLU A 256 18.12 24.55 -10.75
N VAL A 257 17.04 23.84 -10.40
CA VAL A 257 17.05 22.67 -9.53
C VAL A 257 16.30 21.54 -10.21
N GLU A 258 16.91 20.38 -10.26
CA GLU A 258 16.23 19.17 -10.69
C GLU A 258 15.22 18.73 -9.64
N PRO A 259 14.00 18.37 -10.04
CA PRO A 259 13.02 17.87 -9.10
C PRO A 259 13.46 16.51 -8.52
N ASP A 260 13.27 16.36 -7.23
CA ASP A 260 13.40 15.07 -6.57
C ASP A 260 12.25 14.17 -7.05
N THR A 261 12.54 13.11 -7.77
CA THR A 261 11.55 12.10 -8.12
C THR A 261 11.51 11.03 -7.04
N ILE A 262 10.44 10.98 -6.25
CA ILE A 262 10.23 9.92 -5.27
C ILE A 262 9.20 8.95 -5.82
N THR A 263 9.68 7.82 -6.34
CA THR A 263 8.79 6.76 -6.84
C THR A 263 7.96 6.18 -5.70
N GLY A 264 6.64 6.18 -5.88
CA GLY A 264 5.71 5.58 -4.94
C GLY A 264 5.51 6.41 -3.66
N GLU A 265 5.73 7.72 -3.70
CA GLU A 265 5.51 8.64 -2.57
C GLU A 265 4.08 8.53 -2.01
N PHE A 266 3.10 8.38 -2.91
CA PHE A 266 1.68 8.24 -2.55
C PHE A 266 1.20 6.77 -2.55
N SER A 267 2.12 5.83 -2.49
CA SER A 267 1.79 4.41 -2.44
C SER A 267 1.39 3.99 -1.04
N ASP A 268 0.23 4.40 -0.60
CA ASP A 268 -0.36 4.04 0.69
C ASP A 268 -1.87 3.77 0.57
N MET A 269 -2.44 3.18 1.61
CA MET A 269 -3.84 2.78 1.63
C MET A 269 -4.81 3.98 1.49
N PRO A 270 -4.62 5.11 2.18
CA PRO A 270 -5.47 6.29 2.02
C PRO A 270 -5.56 6.80 0.59
N HIS A 271 -4.43 6.90 -0.12
CA HIS A 271 -4.42 7.37 -1.51
C HIS A 271 -5.11 6.37 -2.44
N VAL A 272 -4.84 5.08 -2.30
CA VAL A 272 -5.51 4.02 -3.08
C VAL A 272 -7.02 4.06 -2.89
N LEU A 273 -7.50 4.15 -1.65
CA LEU A 273 -8.93 4.17 -1.33
C LEU A 273 -9.61 5.48 -1.77
N SER A 274 -8.93 6.60 -1.62
CA SER A 274 -9.42 7.91 -2.09
C SER A 274 -9.56 7.93 -3.61
N PHE A 275 -8.57 7.42 -4.33
CA PHE A 275 -8.59 7.33 -5.79
C PHE A 275 -9.70 6.41 -6.31
N LEU A 276 -9.95 5.29 -5.62
CA LEU A 276 -11.05 4.38 -5.95
C LEU A 276 -12.42 5.06 -5.89
N GLY A 277 -12.57 6.11 -5.08
CA GLY A 277 -13.77 6.91 -4.95
C GLY A 277 -13.97 7.99 -6.05
N ARG A 278 -12.98 8.20 -6.94
CA ARG A 278 -13.06 9.19 -8.03
C ARG A 278 -14.04 8.78 -9.13
N SER A 279 -14.40 9.74 -9.98
CA SER A 279 -15.24 9.46 -11.16
C SER A 279 -14.52 8.52 -12.13
N TYR A 280 -15.28 7.77 -12.93
CA TYR A 280 -14.69 6.85 -13.92
C TYR A 280 -13.84 7.57 -14.97
N ASP A 281 -14.25 8.79 -15.39
CA ASP A 281 -13.46 9.62 -16.31
C ASP A 281 -12.08 9.91 -15.75
N GLN A 282 -12.01 10.39 -14.51
CA GLN A 282 -10.74 10.67 -13.85
C GLN A 282 -9.87 9.41 -13.73
N VAL A 283 -10.47 8.30 -13.30
CA VAL A 283 -9.75 7.03 -13.14
C VAL A 283 -9.20 6.52 -14.46
N PHE A 284 -10.01 6.51 -15.54
CA PHE A 284 -9.56 6.02 -16.83
C PHE A 284 -8.53 6.95 -17.48
N ASN A 285 -8.72 8.26 -17.41
CA ASN A 285 -7.76 9.22 -17.97
C ASN A 285 -6.37 9.06 -17.37
N ILE A 286 -6.28 8.73 -16.09
CA ILE A 286 -5.00 8.54 -15.40
C ILE A 286 -4.44 7.13 -15.66
N LEU A 287 -5.22 6.08 -15.40
CA LEU A 287 -4.72 4.71 -15.46
C LEU A 287 -4.39 4.23 -16.88
N MET A 288 -5.06 4.78 -17.90
CA MET A 288 -4.81 4.40 -19.30
C MET A 288 -3.52 4.98 -19.89
N GLN A 289 -2.81 5.84 -19.17
CA GLN A 289 -1.53 6.40 -19.60
C GLN A 289 -0.37 5.40 -19.48
N ASP A 290 -0.51 4.35 -18.65
CA ASP A 290 0.46 3.27 -18.53
C ASP A 290 0.01 2.06 -19.36
N ASP A 291 0.77 1.66 -20.37
CA ASP A 291 0.45 0.54 -21.27
C ASP A 291 0.20 -0.78 -20.54
N LYS A 292 0.89 -1.01 -19.42
CA LYS A 292 0.72 -2.22 -18.60
C LYS A 292 -0.62 -2.24 -17.90
N ILE A 293 -1.04 -1.08 -17.42
CA ILE A 293 -2.34 -0.90 -16.75
C ILE A 293 -3.45 -0.83 -17.78
N ALA A 294 -3.22 -0.18 -18.93
CA ALA A 294 -4.21 0.03 -19.98
C ALA A 294 -4.83 -1.29 -20.46
N SER A 295 -4.01 -2.33 -20.65
CA SER A 295 -4.51 -3.66 -21.04
C SER A 295 -5.44 -4.29 -19.98
N LEU A 296 -5.14 -4.08 -18.70
CA LEU A 296 -5.94 -4.57 -17.58
C LEU A 296 -7.25 -3.79 -17.43
N MET A 297 -7.22 -2.50 -17.76
CA MET A 297 -8.35 -1.58 -17.64
C MET A 297 -9.28 -1.56 -18.86
N ALA A 298 -8.85 -2.12 -20.00
CA ALA A 298 -9.60 -2.09 -21.26
C ALA A 298 -11.05 -2.60 -21.13
N PRO A 299 -11.38 -3.70 -20.42
CA PRO A 299 -12.75 -4.16 -20.28
C PRO A 299 -13.67 -3.16 -19.55
N PHE A 300 -13.12 -2.45 -18.54
CA PHE A 300 -13.85 -1.46 -17.77
C PHE A 300 -14.10 -0.20 -18.59
N LYS A 301 -13.08 0.27 -19.30
CA LYS A 301 -13.18 1.41 -20.20
C LYS A 301 -14.21 1.14 -21.31
N SER A 302 -14.16 -0.04 -21.92
CA SER A 302 -15.14 -0.45 -22.95
C SER A 302 -16.57 -0.48 -22.39
N ALA A 303 -16.80 -0.99 -21.18
CA ALA A 303 -18.11 -0.95 -20.54
C ALA A 303 -18.59 0.49 -20.30
N TYR A 304 -17.70 1.37 -19.90
CA TYR A 304 -17.98 2.78 -19.67
C TYR A 304 -18.34 3.51 -20.98
N GLU A 305 -17.52 3.39 -22.03
CA GLU A 305 -17.75 4.03 -23.34
C GLU A 305 -19.06 3.54 -24.00
N ASN A 306 -19.40 2.26 -23.82
CA ASN A 306 -20.65 1.67 -24.31
C ASN A 306 -21.87 1.97 -23.41
N LYS A 307 -21.71 2.81 -22.36
CA LYS A 307 -22.74 3.17 -21.38
C LYS A 307 -23.39 1.95 -20.69
N ALA A 308 -22.64 0.85 -20.56
CA ALA A 308 -23.05 -0.35 -19.84
C ALA A 308 -22.84 -0.17 -18.31
N ASN A 309 -23.49 0.84 -17.74
CA ASN A 309 -23.28 1.26 -16.34
C ASN A 309 -23.59 0.14 -15.34
N ASP A 310 -24.64 -0.66 -15.57
CA ASP A 310 -24.98 -1.77 -14.67
C ASP A 310 -23.86 -2.82 -14.63
N GLN A 311 -23.23 -3.10 -15.75
CA GLN A 311 -22.09 -4.01 -15.84
C GLN A 311 -20.86 -3.43 -15.12
N LEU A 312 -20.57 -2.15 -15.34
CA LEU A 312 -19.45 -1.45 -14.72
C LEU A 312 -19.62 -1.38 -13.21
N GLU A 313 -20.81 -1.00 -12.73
CA GLU A 313 -21.11 -0.99 -11.29
C GLU A 313 -21.10 -2.41 -10.69
N GLY A 314 -21.50 -3.44 -11.43
CA GLY A 314 -21.33 -4.83 -11.01
C GLY A 314 -19.86 -5.20 -10.77
N MET A 315 -18.95 -4.74 -11.64
CA MET A 315 -17.52 -4.99 -11.52
C MET A 315 -16.84 -4.17 -10.42
N VAL A 316 -17.19 -2.91 -10.25
CA VAL A 316 -16.48 -1.95 -9.38
C VAL A 316 -17.27 -1.57 -8.13
N GLY A 317 -18.61 -1.57 -8.19
CA GLY A 317 -19.45 -1.13 -7.05
C GLY A 317 -19.24 -1.99 -5.81
N THR A 318 -19.17 -3.32 -5.96
CA THR A 318 -18.87 -4.24 -4.84
C THR A 318 -17.49 -3.94 -4.24
N LEU A 319 -16.50 -3.63 -5.07
CA LEU A 319 -15.17 -3.23 -4.61
C LEU A 319 -15.24 -1.95 -3.76
N ARG A 320 -15.94 -0.92 -4.25
CA ARG A 320 -16.11 0.35 -3.52
C ARG A 320 -16.76 0.16 -2.16
N VAL A 321 -17.83 -0.65 -2.09
CA VAL A 321 -18.52 -0.97 -0.83
C VAL A 321 -17.60 -1.71 0.14
N ASN A 322 -16.85 -2.69 -0.33
CA ASN A 322 -15.93 -3.45 0.51
C ASN A 322 -14.74 -2.60 0.95
N ALA A 323 -14.17 -1.81 0.06
CA ALA A 323 -13.05 -0.91 0.35
C ALA A 323 -13.42 0.15 1.39
N ALA A 324 -14.66 0.65 1.39
CA ALA A 324 -15.14 1.61 2.39
C ALA A 324 -15.02 1.09 3.83
N ARG A 325 -15.04 -0.23 4.04
CA ARG A 325 -14.86 -0.85 5.37
C ARG A 325 -13.43 -0.69 5.91
N LEU A 326 -12.44 -0.49 5.02
CA LEU A 326 -11.03 -0.29 5.40
C LEU A 326 -10.73 1.16 5.79
N VAL A 327 -11.70 2.07 5.56
CA VAL A 327 -11.55 3.49 5.86
C VAL A 327 -11.76 3.70 7.36
N SER A 328 -10.67 3.79 8.11
CA SER A 328 -10.70 4.21 9.51
C SER A 328 -9.44 5.02 9.84
N PRO A 329 -9.52 6.00 10.78
CA PRO A 329 -8.35 6.75 11.21
C PRO A 329 -7.21 5.86 11.70
N GLU A 330 -7.53 4.79 12.40
CA GLU A 330 -6.57 3.84 12.97
C GLU A 330 -5.85 3.06 11.86
N ALA A 331 -6.60 2.53 10.88
CA ALA A 331 -6.01 1.82 9.75
C ALA A 331 -5.12 2.76 8.91
N TYR A 332 -5.54 4.00 8.71
CA TYR A 332 -4.76 4.99 7.99
C TYR A 332 -3.49 5.34 8.74
N TRP A 333 -3.57 5.56 10.05
CA TRP A 333 -2.40 5.88 10.86
C TRP A 333 -1.37 4.74 10.82
N VAL A 334 -1.81 3.50 11.03
CA VAL A 334 -0.91 2.33 11.03
C VAL A 334 -0.29 2.11 9.65
N PHE A 335 -1.07 2.28 8.55
CA PHE A 335 -0.64 1.92 7.19
C PHE A 335 0.05 3.05 6.41
N THR A 336 0.25 4.22 7.00
CA THR A 336 1.00 5.32 6.35
C THR A 336 2.43 5.50 6.86
N GLY A 337 2.86 4.69 7.83
CA GLY A 337 4.21 4.77 8.37
C GLY A 337 5.13 3.67 7.87
N ASP A 338 6.40 3.74 8.26
CA ASP A 338 7.44 2.74 7.94
C ASP A 338 8.44 2.65 9.09
N ASP A 339 7.95 2.32 10.30
CA ASP A 339 8.76 2.31 11.53
C ASP A 339 9.71 1.09 11.58
N PHE A 340 9.41 0.03 10.82
CA PHE A 340 10.24 -1.18 10.73
C PHE A 340 9.96 -1.96 9.42
N ASP A 341 10.86 -2.91 9.08
CA ASP A 341 10.66 -3.83 7.95
C ASP A 341 10.04 -5.15 8.41
N LEU A 342 9.10 -5.68 7.62
CA LEU A 342 8.48 -7.00 7.87
C LEU A 342 9.45 -8.18 7.69
N LYS A 343 10.67 -7.94 7.21
CA LYS A 343 11.75 -8.93 7.23
C LYS A 343 12.29 -9.11 8.64
N ILE A 344 11.44 -9.51 9.58
CA ILE A 344 11.78 -9.67 11.00
C ILE A 344 12.92 -10.66 11.27
N SER A 345 13.26 -11.47 10.27
CA SER A 345 14.36 -12.45 10.29
C SER A 345 15.68 -11.89 9.78
N ASP A 346 15.76 -10.60 9.49
CA ASP A 346 17.01 -9.97 9.08
C ASP A 346 18.07 -10.08 10.18
N LYS A 347 19.31 -10.49 9.81
CA LYS A 347 20.41 -10.63 10.77
C LYS A 347 20.85 -9.29 11.35
N ALA A 348 20.75 -8.23 10.55
CA ALA A 348 21.15 -6.89 10.98
C ALA A 348 20.11 -6.26 11.92
N HIS A 349 18.82 -6.52 11.68
CA HIS A 349 17.72 -5.92 12.44
C HIS A 349 16.60 -6.94 12.76
N PRO A 350 16.93 -8.01 13.52
CA PRO A 350 15.92 -9.01 13.87
C PRO A 350 14.85 -8.39 14.78
N SER A 351 13.63 -8.88 14.67
CA SER A 351 12.52 -8.37 15.49
C SER A 351 11.58 -9.47 15.95
N TYR A 352 10.94 -9.22 17.07
CA TYR A 352 9.73 -9.91 17.50
C TYR A 352 8.54 -9.04 17.12
N LEU A 353 7.52 -9.65 16.54
CA LEU A 353 6.33 -8.94 16.06
C LEU A 353 5.07 -9.57 16.68
N VAL A 354 4.23 -8.74 17.27
CA VAL A 354 2.86 -9.07 17.60
C VAL A 354 1.94 -8.47 16.57
N ILE A 355 1.03 -9.27 16.02
CA ILE A 355 -0.10 -8.79 15.23
C ILE A 355 -1.33 -8.96 16.12
N ALA A 356 -1.85 -7.85 16.62
CA ALA A 356 -2.99 -7.81 17.51
C ALA A 356 -4.31 -7.97 16.76
N ASN A 357 -5.24 -8.73 17.32
CA ASN A 357 -6.61 -8.78 16.84
C ASN A 357 -7.59 -8.42 17.95
N ASP A 358 -8.76 -7.99 17.54
CA ASP A 358 -9.92 -7.76 18.41
C ASP A 358 -11.09 -8.60 17.89
N PRO A 359 -11.56 -9.59 18.67
CA PRO A 359 -12.66 -10.44 18.26
C PRO A 359 -13.96 -9.69 17.93
N GLU A 360 -14.17 -8.49 18.51
CA GLU A 360 -15.36 -7.68 18.24
C GLU A 360 -15.31 -6.97 16.88
N LYS A 361 -14.10 -6.72 16.37
CA LYS A 361 -13.86 -6.04 15.08
C LYS A 361 -13.19 -6.96 14.05
N GLU A 362 -13.31 -8.26 14.21
CA GLU A 362 -12.59 -9.28 13.44
C GLU A 362 -12.68 -9.10 11.92
N GLN A 363 -13.83 -8.74 11.37
CA GLN A 363 -14.01 -8.64 9.92
C GLN A 363 -13.09 -7.60 9.26
N VAL A 364 -12.92 -6.45 9.88
CA VAL A 364 -12.08 -5.38 9.33
C VAL A 364 -10.62 -5.61 9.69
N ILE A 365 -10.34 -5.79 10.98
CA ILE A 365 -8.97 -5.97 11.48
C ILE A 365 -8.34 -7.25 10.93
N GLY A 366 -9.10 -8.33 10.82
CA GLY A 366 -8.62 -9.59 10.22
C GLY A 366 -8.15 -9.42 8.79
N SER A 367 -8.80 -8.56 7.99
CA SER A 367 -8.41 -8.27 6.61
C SER A 367 -7.10 -7.48 6.54
N LEU A 368 -6.93 -6.48 7.40
CA LEU A 368 -5.71 -5.70 7.51
C LEU A 368 -4.54 -6.57 8.00
N ASN A 369 -4.79 -7.39 9.01
CA ASN A 369 -3.82 -8.35 9.55
C ASN A 369 -3.41 -9.41 8.52
N ALA A 370 -4.33 -9.89 7.69
CA ALA A 370 -4.03 -10.84 6.61
C ALA A 370 -3.05 -10.24 5.59
N LEU A 371 -3.23 -8.96 5.23
CA LEU A 371 -2.30 -8.26 4.34
C LEU A 371 -0.90 -8.15 4.94
N VAL A 372 -0.80 -7.75 6.22
CA VAL A 372 0.49 -7.66 6.93
C VAL A 372 1.17 -9.02 6.97
N LEU A 373 0.43 -10.07 7.30
CA LEU A 373 0.97 -11.42 7.41
C LEU A 373 1.41 -11.98 6.05
N ASN A 374 0.65 -11.75 4.97
CA ASN A 374 1.06 -12.13 3.61
C ASN A 374 2.42 -11.49 3.26
N ARG A 375 2.58 -10.20 3.51
CA ARG A 375 3.86 -9.51 3.29
C ARG A 375 5.00 -10.05 4.14
N LEU A 376 4.73 -10.33 5.40
CA LEU A 376 5.72 -10.91 6.30
C LEU A 376 6.19 -12.28 5.80
N ILE A 377 5.27 -13.17 5.44
CA ILE A 377 5.61 -14.53 4.97
C ILE A 377 6.50 -14.46 3.73
N THR A 378 6.17 -13.58 2.77
CA THR A 378 6.98 -13.38 1.57
C THR A 378 8.39 -12.87 1.91
N ARG A 379 8.51 -11.95 2.87
CA ARG A 379 9.80 -11.34 3.27
C ARG A 379 10.69 -12.28 4.07
N VAL A 380 10.13 -13.08 4.95
CA VAL A 380 10.92 -14.01 5.79
C VAL A 380 11.31 -15.28 5.05
N ASN A 381 10.62 -15.64 3.98
CA ASN A 381 10.92 -16.80 3.15
C ASN A 381 12.05 -16.53 2.14
N SER A 382 13.16 -15.96 2.62
CA SER A 382 14.33 -15.64 1.81
C SER A 382 15.60 -16.23 2.40
N LYS A 383 16.66 -16.39 1.57
CA LYS A 383 17.93 -16.95 2.03
C LYS A 383 18.69 -16.00 2.95
N GLY A 384 19.52 -16.56 3.83
CA GLY A 384 20.46 -15.79 4.66
C GLY A 384 19.86 -15.18 5.94
N ASN A 385 18.62 -15.50 6.26
CA ASN A 385 17.92 -15.02 7.46
C ASN A 385 18.26 -15.86 8.70
N ILE A 386 17.97 -15.31 9.89
CA ILE A 386 17.90 -16.11 11.11
C ILE A 386 16.61 -16.93 11.10
N PRO A 387 16.53 -18.05 11.84
CA PRO A 387 15.31 -18.80 11.95
C PRO A 387 14.14 -17.95 12.47
N VAL A 388 12.98 -18.11 11.86
CA VAL A 388 11.75 -17.41 12.26
C VAL A 388 10.69 -18.41 12.67
N SER A 389 9.93 -18.05 13.70
CA SER A 389 8.75 -18.77 14.13
C SER A 389 7.51 -17.92 13.90
N ILE A 390 6.61 -18.43 13.06
CA ILE A 390 5.31 -17.78 12.79
C ILE A 390 4.26 -18.56 13.55
N ILE A 391 3.62 -17.91 14.51
CA ILE A 391 2.59 -18.50 15.36
C ILE A 391 1.29 -17.77 15.12
N VAL A 392 0.27 -18.51 14.70
CA VAL A 392 -1.06 -17.97 14.41
C VAL A 392 -2.05 -18.63 15.36
N ASP A 393 -2.61 -17.84 16.28
CA ASP A 393 -3.72 -18.26 17.13
C ASP A 393 -5.05 -18.03 16.40
N GLU A 394 -5.92 -19.04 16.36
CA GLU A 394 -7.19 -19.02 15.62
C GLU A 394 -7.04 -18.74 14.13
N LEU A 395 -6.27 -19.57 13.43
CA LEU A 395 -6.03 -19.47 11.97
C LEU A 395 -7.30 -19.25 11.11
N PRO A 396 -8.48 -19.83 11.43
CA PRO A 396 -9.71 -19.58 10.66
C PRO A 396 -10.19 -18.12 10.64
N THR A 397 -9.63 -17.27 11.50
CA THR A 397 -9.95 -15.82 11.55
C THR A 397 -9.16 -15.00 10.53
N LEU A 398 -8.11 -15.59 9.95
CA LEU A 398 -7.29 -15.00 8.90
C LEU A 398 -7.52 -15.74 7.58
N TYR A 399 -7.78 -14.97 6.53
CA TYR A 399 -7.96 -15.51 5.18
C TYR A 399 -6.72 -15.23 4.34
N PHE A 400 -6.07 -16.31 3.89
CA PHE A 400 -4.96 -16.27 2.93
C PHE A 400 -5.34 -17.03 1.67
N HIS A 401 -4.81 -16.60 0.56
CA HIS A 401 -4.70 -17.39 -0.66
C HIS A 401 -3.33 -18.03 -0.76
#